data_c91c4dfe54e977bb5b8491d62c5d7f45
#
_entry.id   c91c4dfe54e977bb5b8491d62c5d7f45
#
_cell.length_a   1.000
_cell.length_b   1.000
_cell.length_c   1.000
_cell.angle_alpha   90.00
_cell.angle_beta   90.00
_cell.angle_gamma   90.00
#
_symmetry.space_group_name_H-M   'P 1'
#
loop_
_entity.id
_entity.type
_entity.pdbx_description
1 polymer ?
#
loop_
_entity_poly.entity_id
_entity_poly.type
_entity_poly.pdbx_seq_one_letter_code
_entity_poly.pdbx_strand_id
1 'polypeptide(L)'
;MLVQLIENQEDLEHLVQTVDGKGRLAIDLEAAGFHRYSDKVCLLQITSDDQTFLIDTLSVDPSDSLRPIFQNPDTVLVLHGGVFDLRLLQRDLHIFPVQLFDTQIAASLVGEPSLGLAALLNKYLNIDLSKKYQRADWAKRPLPKEMLAYAAADTQHLNALCDLLTEQLEILHRSAWVSEECLALSKLRWEPETKSDPVLKIKGSKHLSNRELERLRGICEWRDTIAKDIDRAHFRVAGDPILLEIARLQSNQLSSIGRIKGISNKILMKFGKTLIKRLEQIDNLPAEQWMGYPTKKGPRRHRLSNKEERILEQLKVIRNKAADRLKIPRGSMMSNSLLSHIATIQVDHSADLLQIDGVRNWHIEALGNDILDALKG
;
A
#
# COMPACT_ATOMS: atom_id res chain seq x y z
N MET A 1 -22.57 -19.74 3.28
CA MET A 1 -21.92 -19.40 1.99
C MET A 1 -21.12 -20.57 1.47
N LEU A 2 -21.20 -20.86 0.17
CA LEU A 2 -20.38 -21.87 -0.49
C LEU A 2 -19.00 -21.28 -0.79
N VAL A 3 -17.94 -22.02 -0.45
CA VAL A 3 -16.55 -21.61 -0.75
C VAL A 3 -15.95 -22.63 -1.71
N GLN A 4 -15.45 -22.16 -2.85
CA GLN A 4 -14.82 -22.99 -3.87
C GLN A 4 -13.39 -22.53 -4.11
N LEU A 5 -12.43 -23.47 -4.09
CA LEU A 5 -11.03 -23.22 -4.48
C LEU A 5 -10.88 -23.50 -5.97
N ILE A 6 -10.26 -22.57 -6.67
CA ILE A 6 -10.05 -22.60 -8.14
C ILE A 6 -8.56 -22.80 -8.39
N GLU A 7 -8.18 -23.97 -8.88
CA GLU A 7 -6.79 -24.35 -9.13
C GLU A 7 -6.53 -24.78 -10.59
N ASN A 8 -7.55 -24.76 -11.44
CA ASN A 8 -7.46 -25.18 -12.84
C ASN A 8 -8.37 -24.34 -13.74
N GLN A 9 -8.18 -24.50 -15.04
CA GLN A 9 -8.87 -23.71 -16.08
C GLN A 9 -10.37 -23.99 -16.15
N GLU A 10 -10.82 -25.22 -15.97
CA GLU A 10 -12.23 -25.61 -16.04
C GLU A 10 -13.04 -24.94 -14.92
N ASP A 11 -12.53 -24.99 -13.69
CA ASP A 11 -13.16 -24.30 -12.54
C ASP A 11 -13.15 -22.78 -12.74
N LEU A 12 -12.10 -22.21 -13.33
CA LEU A 12 -12.02 -20.78 -13.65
C LEU A 12 -13.10 -20.38 -14.68
N GLU A 13 -13.32 -21.17 -15.71
CA GLU A 13 -14.36 -20.92 -16.72
C GLU A 13 -15.75 -20.97 -16.10
N HIS A 14 -16.01 -21.92 -15.18
CA HIS A 14 -17.27 -21.99 -14.43
C HIS A 14 -17.45 -20.74 -13.55
N LEU A 15 -16.39 -20.30 -12.84
CA LEU A 15 -16.43 -19.07 -12.06
C LEU A 15 -16.80 -17.88 -12.95
N VAL A 16 -16.12 -17.71 -14.09
CA VAL A 16 -16.38 -16.61 -15.03
C VAL A 16 -17.85 -16.57 -15.44
N GLN A 17 -18.43 -17.73 -15.83
CA GLN A 17 -19.86 -17.82 -16.17
C GLN A 17 -20.77 -17.43 -15.01
N THR A 18 -20.36 -17.71 -13.77
CA THR A 18 -21.14 -17.39 -12.56
C THR A 18 -21.13 -15.90 -12.25
N VAL A 19 -19.99 -15.22 -12.45
CA VAL A 19 -19.82 -13.82 -12.08
C VAL A 19 -20.02 -12.84 -13.24
N ASP A 20 -20.06 -13.31 -14.47
CA ASP A 20 -20.32 -12.46 -15.63
C ASP A 20 -21.72 -11.84 -15.57
N GLY A 21 -21.82 -10.57 -15.91
CA GLY A 21 -23.05 -9.80 -15.84
C GLY A 21 -23.53 -9.46 -14.41
N LYS A 22 -22.78 -9.84 -13.37
CA LYS A 22 -23.08 -9.39 -12.00
C LYS A 22 -22.70 -7.92 -11.85
N GLY A 23 -23.66 -7.12 -11.38
CA GLY A 23 -23.46 -5.68 -11.17
C GLY A 23 -22.47 -5.35 -10.05
N ARG A 24 -22.17 -6.32 -9.15
CA ARG A 24 -21.28 -6.10 -8.00
C ARG A 24 -20.54 -7.37 -7.58
N LEU A 25 -19.24 -7.25 -7.35
CA LEU A 25 -18.35 -8.32 -6.89
C LEU A 25 -17.50 -7.82 -5.73
N ALA A 26 -17.49 -8.52 -4.60
CA ALA A 26 -16.56 -8.25 -3.51
C ALA A 26 -15.24 -8.96 -3.79
N ILE A 27 -14.11 -8.25 -3.67
CA ILE A 27 -12.77 -8.79 -3.96
C ILE A 27 -11.77 -8.47 -2.86
N ASP A 28 -10.78 -9.35 -2.71
CA ASP A 28 -9.57 -9.14 -1.89
C ASP A 28 -8.40 -9.93 -2.47
N LEU A 29 -7.17 -9.63 -2.08
CA LEU A 29 -5.98 -10.31 -2.55
C LEU A 29 -5.01 -10.64 -1.43
N GLU A 30 -4.43 -11.83 -1.49
CA GLU A 30 -3.35 -12.22 -0.59
C GLU A 30 -2.03 -12.36 -1.34
N ALA A 31 -0.97 -11.78 -0.76
CA ALA A 31 0.35 -11.73 -1.38
C ALA A 31 1.45 -12.31 -0.48
N ALA A 32 2.56 -12.73 -1.10
CA ALA A 32 3.64 -13.40 -0.41
C ALA A 32 4.69 -12.49 0.25
N GLY A 33 4.61 -11.18 0.08
CA GLY A 33 5.69 -10.21 0.37
C GLY A 33 6.22 -10.20 1.82
N PHE A 34 5.45 -10.71 2.78
CA PHE A 34 5.93 -10.85 4.16
C PHE A 34 6.90 -12.03 4.34
N HIS A 35 6.88 -13.02 3.46
CA HIS A 35 7.68 -14.23 3.53
C HIS A 35 8.67 -14.40 2.39
N ARG A 36 8.30 -13.99 1.17
CA ARG A 36 9.01 -14.22 -0.07
C ARG A 36 9.75 -12.98 -0.54
N TYR A 37 10.68 -13.18 -1.47
CA TYR A 37 11.42 -12.09 -2.11
C TYR A 37 10.50 -11.13 -2.85
N SER A 38 9.54 -11.67 -3.60
CA SER A 38 8.51 -10.91 -4.30
C SER A 38 7.19 -10.92 -3.55
N ASP A 39 6.49 -9.79 -3.56
CA ASP A 39 5.12 -9.63 -3.06
C ASP A 39 4.06 -10.02 -4.10
N LYS A 40 4.33 -11.08 -4.88
CA LYS A 40 3.43 -11.58 -5.92
C LYS A 40 2.06 -11.96 -5.33
N VAL A 41 1.00 -11.74 -6.12
CA VAL A 41 -0.34 -12.25 -5.82
C VAL A 41 -0.29 -13.78 -5.71
N CYS A 42 -0.86 -14.32 -4.66
CA CYS A 42 -0.91 -15.76 -4.41
C CYS A 42 -2.34 -16.30 -4.36
N LEU A 43 -3.29 -15.45 -4.00
CA LEU A 43 -4.70 -15.80 -3.94
C LEU A 43 -5.52 -14.54 -4.29
N LEU A 44 -6.55 -14.72 -5.11
CA LEU A 44 -7.57 -13.71 -5.39
C LEU A 44 -8.92 -14.24 -4.91
N GLN A 45 -9.57 -13.49 -4.06
CA GLN A 45 -10.91 -13.80 -3.55
C GLN A 45 -11.95 -13.02 -4.34
N ILE A 46 -13.03 -13.70 -4.72
CA ILE A 46 -14.21 -13.08 -5.33
C ILE A 46 -15.46 -13.61 -4.63
N THR A 47 -16.29 -12.72 -4.09
CA THR A 47 -17.60 -13.08 -3.56
C THR A 47 -18.68 -12.41 -4.39
N SER A 48 -19.60 -13.23 -4.90
CA SER A 48 -20.82 -12.82 -5.58
C SER A 48 -22.01 -13.54 -4.94
N ASP A 49 -23.02 -12.79 -4.56
CA ASP A 49 -24.18 -13.32 -3.83
C ASP A 49 -23.74 -14.17 -2.61
N ASP A 50 -24.14 -15.45 -2.57
CA ASP A 50 -23.82 -16.40 -1.49
C ASP A 50 -22.61 -17.31 -1.82
N GLN A 51 -21.86 -17.02 -2.88
CA GLN A 51 -20.73 -17.83 -3.32
C GLN A 51 -19.42 -17.05 -3.20
N THR A 52 -18.39 -17.71 -2.66
CA THR A 52 -17.03 -17.20 -2.58
C THR A 52 -16.08 -18.10 -3.35
N PHE A 53 -15.32 -17.54 -4.24
CA PHE A 53 -14.30 -18.19 -5.02
C PHE A 53 -12.92 -17.75 -4.57
N LEU A 54 -12.04 -18.72 -4.34
CA LEU A 54 -10.66 -18.52 -3.96
C LEU A 54 -9.78 -18.98 -5.12
N ILE A 55 -9.24 -18.06 -5.89
CA ILE A 55 -8.45 -18.39 -7.08
C ILE A 55 -6.98 -18.49 -6.70
N ASP A 56 -6.40 -19.67 -6.81
CA ASP A 56 -4.97 -19.90 -6.65
C ASP A 56 -4.21 -19.38 -7.89
N THR A 57 -3.74 -18.15 -7.82
CA THR A 57 -3.02 -17.50 -8.92
C THR A 57 -1.64 -18.09 -9.20
N LEU A 58 -1.17 -19.01 -8.34
CA LEU A 58 0.07 -19.77 -8.58
C LEU A 58 -0.20 -21.03 -9.43
N SER A 59 -1.44 -21.50 -9.46
CA SER A 59 -1.87 -22.70 -10.20
C SER A 59 -2.56 -22.37 -11.53
N VAL A 60 -3.36 -21.31 -11.56
CA VAL A 60 -4.07 -20.84 -12.74
C VAL A 60 -3.96 -19.32 -12.90
N ASP A 61 -3.76 -18.85 -14.12
CA ASP A 61 -3.72 -17.41 -14.43
C ASP A 61 -5.13 -16.90 -14.78
N PRO A 62 -5.76 -16.07 -13.94
CA PRO A 62 -7.10 -15.55 -14.18
C PRO A 62 -7.13 -14.28 -15.05
N SER A 63 -5.98 -13.76 -15.48
CA SER A 63 -5.83 -12.42 -16.04
C SER A 63 -6.75 -12.17 -17.23
N ASP A 64 -6.70 -13.04 -18.25
CA ASP A 64 -7.47 -12.85 -19.48
C ASP A 64 -8.97 -13.09 -19.27
N SER A 65 -9.32 -14.02 -18.38
CA SER A 65 -10.70 -14.37 -18.07
C SER A 65 -11.41 -13.31 -17.24
N LEU A 66 -10.73 -12.70 -16.26
CA LEU A 66 -11.33 -11.72 -15.36
C LEU A 66 -11.21 -10.28 -15.86
N ARG A 67 -10.28 -9.98 -16.77
CA ARG A 67 -10.10 -8.62 -17.30
C ARG A 67 -11.38 -8.02 -17.87
N PRO A 68 -12.15 -8.72 -18.75
CA PRO A 68 -13.39 -8.19 -19.28
C PRO A 68 -14.42 -7.84 -18.20
N ILE A 69 -14.49 -8.64 -17.13
CA ILE A 69 -15.44 -8.46 -16.02
C ILE A 69 -15.02 -7.30 -15.13
N PHE A 70 -13.75 -7.26 -14.70
CA PHE A 70 -13.25 -6.24 -13.77
C PHE A 70 -13.10 -4.85 -14.42
N GLN A 71 -13.00 -4.79 -15.75
CA GLN A 71 -12.94 -3.56 -16.52
C GLN A 71 -14.30 -3.16 -17.12
N ASN A 72 -15.36 -3.93 -16.86
CA ASN A 72 -16.70 -3.59 -17.28
C ASN A 72 -17.22 -2.40 -16.43
N PRO A 73 -17.69 -1.30 -17.07
CA PRO A 73 -18.24 -0.15 -16.35
C PRO A 73 -19.54 -0.47 -15.58
N ASP A 74 -20.21 -1.55 -15.89
CA ASP A 74 -21.44 -2.00 -15.21
C ASP A 74 -21.16 -2.91 -14.01
N THR A 75 -19.89 -3.28 -13.77
CA THR A 75 -19.47 -4.12 -12.65
C THR A 75 -18.72 -3.31 -11.60
N VAL A 76 -19.30 -3.14 -10.42
CA VAL A 76 -18.66 -2.48 -9.29
C VAL A 76 -17.85 -3.49 -8.49
N LEU A 77 -16.54 -3.27 -8.36
CA LEU A 77 -15.68 -4.05 -7.47
C LEU A 77 -15.69 -3.43 -6.07
N VAL A 78 -16.19 -4.18 -5.10
CA VAL A 78 -16.21 -3.80 -3.69
C VAL A 78 -14.97 -4.34 -3.01
N LEU A 79 -14.19 -3.46 -2.37
CA LEU A 79 -12.96 -3.80 -1.69
C LEU A 79 -12.81 -3.01 -0.37
N HIS A 80 -11.79 -3.31 0.41
CA HIS A 80 -11.54 -2.64 1.68
C HIS A 80 -10.10 -2.15 1.80
N GLY A 81 -9.87 -0.83 1.59
CA GLY A 81 -8.53 -0.25 1.61
C GLY A 81 -7.67 -0.68 0.42
N GLY A 82 -8.26 -0.77 -0.77
CA GLY A 82 -7.79 -1.48 -1.94
C GLY A 82 -6.60 -0.88 -2.70
N VAL A 83 -5.89 0.12 -2.15
CA VAL A 83 -4.70 0.71 -2.83
C VAL A 83 -3.65 -0.35 -3.14
N PHE A 84 -3.41 -1.26 -2.19
CA PHE A 84 -2.43 -2.33 -2.36
C PHE A 84 -2.92 -3.38 -3.37
N ASP A 85 -4.19 -3.76 -3.29
CA ASP A 85 -4.81 -4.76 -4.16
C ASP A 85 -4.85 -4.30 -5.62
N LEU A 86 -5.22 -3.03 -5.85
CA LEU A 86 -5.18 -2.43 -7.18
C LEU A 86 -3.77 -2.42 -7.77
N ARG A 87 -2.75 -2.15 -6.96
CA ARG A 87 -1.36 -2.25 -7.40
C ARG A 87 -1.01 -3.67 -7.84
N LEU A 88 -1.44 -4.67 -7.08
CA LEU A 88 -1.20 -6.07 -7.40
C LEU A 88 -1.96 -6.53 -8.64
N LEU A 89 -3.25 -6.18 -8.76
CA LEU A 89 -4.06 -6.45 -9.96
C LEU A 89 -3.40 -5.88 -11.21
N GLN A 90 -2.93 -4.63 -11.16
CA GLN A 90 -2.30 -3.97 -12.30
C GLN A 90 -0.94 -4.58 -12.65
N ARG A 91 -0.09 -4.83 -11.65
CA ARG A 91 1.27 -5.30 -11.85
C ARG A 91 1.33 -6.77 -12.29
N ASP A 92 0.58 -7.62 -11.61
CA ASP A 92 0.71 -9.06 -11.75
C ASP A 92 -0.31 -9.67 -12.72
N LEU A 93 -1.52 -9.09 -12.79
CA LEU A 93 -2.61 -9.60 -13.61
C LEU A 93 -2.98 -8.69 -14.79
N HIS A 94 -2.36 -7.50 -14.90
CA HIS A 94 -2.66 -6.52 -15.95
C HIS A 94 -4.15 -6.15 -16.03
N ILE A 95 -4.83 -6.09 -14.88
CA ILE A 95 -6.23 -5.73 -14.74
C ILE A 95 -6.32 -4.32 -14.14
N PHE A 96 -7.12 -3.45 -14.78
CA PHE A 96 -7.30 -2.04 -14.40
C PHE A 96 -8.77 -1.77 -14.13
N PRO A 97 -9.27 -2.05 -12.92
CA PRO A 97 -10.68 -1.86 -12.59
C PRO A 97 -11.17 -0.44 -12.85
N VAL A 98 -12.41 -0.30 -13.29
CA VAL A 98 -13.02 0.99 -13.68
C VAL A 98 -13.95 1.49 -12.60
N GLN A 99 -14.86 0.64 -12.11
CA GLN A 99 -15.83 0.98 -11.09
C GLN A 99 -15.47 0.32 -9.76
N LEU A 100 -15.29 1.14 -8.75
CA LEU A 100 -14.87 0.71 -7.42
C LEU A 100 -15.82 1.24 -6.35
N PHE A 101 -15.99 0.47 -5.29
CA PHE A 101 -16.49 0.94 -4.01
C PHE A 101 -15.53 0.47 -2.90
N ASP A 102 -14.80 1.39 -2.29
CA ASP A 102 -13.89 1.07 -1.19
C ASP A 102 -14.60 1.33 0.15
N THR A 103 -14.88 0.26 0.88
CA THR A 103 -15.58 0.31 2.17
C THR A 103 -14.79 1.05 3.25
N GLN A 104 -13.45 1.12 3.16
CA GLN A 104 -12.63 1.91 4.07
C GLN A 104 -12.78 3.41 3.79
N ILE A 105 -12.81 3.81 2.52
CA ILE A 105 -13.09 5.20 2.11
C ILE A 105 -14.51 5.59 2.54
N ALA A 106 -15.49 4.73 2.25
CA ALA A 106 -16.87 4.95 2.63
C ALA A 106 -17.04 5.14 4.14
N ALA A 107 -16.48 4.24 4.96
CA ALA A 107 -16.49 4.33 6.41
C ALA A 107 -15.84 5.62 6.92
N SER A 108 -14.72 6.04 6.30
CA SER A 108 -14.06 7.30 6.63
C SER A 108 -14.94 8.52 6.37
N LEU A 109 -15.69 8.52 5.27
CA LEU A 109 -16.62 9.59 4.90
C LEU A 109 -17.91 9.57 5.71
N VAL A 110 -18.33 8.42 6.20
CA VAL A 110 -19.41 8.30 7.21
C VAL A 110 -18.96 8.92 8.54
N GLY A 111 -17.68 8.85 8.86
CA GLY A 111 -17.11 9.36 10.11
C GLY A 111 -16.80 8.27 11.12
N GLU A 112 -16.54 7.05 10.67
CA GLU A 112 -16.18 5.95 11.56
C GLU A 112 -14.81 6.19 12.22
N PRO A 113 -14.71 5.99 13.55
CA PRO A 113 -13.45 6.18 14.26
C PRO A 113 -12.44 5.06 14.01
N SER A 114 -12.91 3.89 13.59
CA SER A 114 -12.11 2.70 13.30
C SER A 114 -12.41 2.20 11.91
N LEU A 115 -11.41 2.26 11.03
CA LEU A 115 -11.58 1.99 9.60
C LEU A 115 -11.17 0.57 9.18
N GLY A 116 -10.67 -0.27 10.08
CA GLY A 116 -10.29 -1.63 9.74
C GLY A 116 -11.49 -2.57 9.58
N LEU A 117 -11.43 -3.47 8.60
CA LEU A 117 -12.53 -4.37 8.23
C LEU A 117 -13.15 -5.08 9.44
N ALA A 118 -12.33 -5.69 10.30
CA ALA A 118 -12.83 -6.39 11.49
C ALA A 118 -13.65 -5.49 12.43
N ALA A 119 -13.24 -4.22 12.60
CA ALA A 119 -13.99 -3.28 13.45
C ALA A 119 -15.33 -2.88 12.81
N LEU A 120 -15.37 -2.70 11.50
CA LEU A 120 -16.57 -2.35 10.77
C LEU A 120 -17.55 -3.54 10.73
N LEU A 121 -17.07 -4.74 10.45
CA LEU A 121 -17.93 -5.94 10.45
C LEU A 121 -18.50 -6.24 11.85
N ASN A 122 -17.71 -6.05 12.89
CA ASN A 122 -18.22 -6.19 14.25
C ASN A 122 -19.31 -5.15 14.55
N LYS A 123 -19.05 -3.87 14.21
CA LYS A 123 -20.00 -2.78 14.47
C LYS A 123 -21.31 -2.92 13.69
N TYR A 124 -21.24 -3.18 12.39
CA TYR A 124 -22.39 -3.13 11.48
C TYR A 124 -23.12 -4.46 11.36
N LEU A 125 -22.42 -5.57 11.50
CA LEU A 125 -22.98 -6.92 11.25
C LEU A 125 -22.83 -7.86 12.45
N ASN A 126 -22.20 -7.42 13.55
CA ASN A 126 -21.89 -8.25 14.73
C ASN A 126 -21.07 -9.50 14.39
N ILE A 127 -20.12 -9.33 13.45
CA ILE A 127 -19.22 -10.40 12.98
C ILE A 127 -17.81 -10.15 13.49
N ASP A 128 -17.24 -11.16 14.15
CA ASP A 128 -15.86 -11.13 14.58
C ASP A 128 -14.94 -11.75 13.52
N LEU A 129 -14.10 -10.92 12.90
CA LEU A 129 -13.12 -11.35 11.90
C LEU A 129 -11.77 -11.63 12.55
N SER A 130 -11.23 -12.82 12.33
CA SER A 130 -9.90 -13.20 12.80
C SER A 130 -8.80 -12.46 12.03
N LYS A 131 -7.70 -12.08 12.71
CA LYS A 131 -6.49 -11.52 12.07
C LYS A 131 -5.33 -12.52 12.01
N LYS A 132 -5.60 -13.79 12.29
CA LYS A 132 -4.58 -14.82 12.52
C LYS A 132 -3.65 -15.03 11.33
N TYR A 133 -4.17 -14.96 10.11
CA TYR A 133 -3.41 -15.29 8.89
C TYR A 133 -3.00 -14.08 8.05
N GLN A 134 -3.26 -12.86 8.51
CA GLN A 134 -2.88 -11.61 7.82
C GLN A 134 -1.40 -11.54 7.40
N ARG A 135 -0.51 -12.25 8.12
CA ARG A 135 0.93 -12.32 7.82
C ARG A 135 1.39 -13.75 7.54
N ALA A 136 0.52 -14.59 7.02
CA ALA A 136 0.86 -15.96 6.68
C ALA A 136 1.72 -16.03 5.41
N ASP A 137 2.32 -17.20 5.16
CA ASP A 137 3.03 -17.46 3.90
C ASP A 137 2.03 -17.95 2.85
N TRP A 138 1.40 -17.01 2.16
CA TRP A 138 0.38 -17.29 1.16
C TRP A 138 0.93 -17.98 -0.11
N ALA A 139 2.25 -18.01 -0.29
CA ALA A 139 2.87 -18.78 -1.39
C ALA A 139 3.05 -20.27 -1.05
N LYS A 140 2.83 -20.66 0.20
CA LYS A 140 2.97 -22.08 0.60
C LYS A 140 1.80 -22.89 0.07
N ARG A 141 2.08 -24.10 -0.47
CA ARG A 141 1.05 -25.05 -0.93
C ARG A 141 1.24 -26.44 -0.29
N PRO A 142 0.14 -27.18 -0.06
CA PRO A 142 -1.25 -26.73 -0.18
C PRO A 142 -1.62 -25.71 0.91
N LEU A 143 -2.63 -24.89 0.65
CA LEU A 143 -3.18 -23.98 1.67
C LEU A 143 -3.98 -24.76 2.70
N PRO A 144 -3.74 -24.57 4.01
CA PRO A 144 -4.56 -25.17 5.07
C PRO A 144 -6.01 -24.69 4.99
N LYS A 145 -6.97 -25.53 5.39
CA LYS A 145 -8.41 -25.20 5.39
C LYS A 145 -8.73 -23.93 6.17
N GLU A 146 -8.02 -23.70 7.28
CA GLU A 146 -8.21 -22.51 8.11
C GLU A 146 -7.72 -21.23 7.41
N MET A 147 -6.72 -21.31 6.53
CA MET A 147 -6.29 -20.16 5.70
C MET A 147 -7.31 -19.88 4.60
N LEU A 148 -7.87 -20.92 3.98
CA LEU A 148 -8.94 -20.75 3.00
C LEU A 148 -10.18 -20.12 3.62
N ALA A 149 -10.57 -20.57 4.82
CA ALA A 149 -11.69 -20.00 5.56
C ALA A 149 -11.44 -18.53 5.94
N TYR A 150 -10.20 -18.19 6.32
CA TYR A 150 -9.78 -16.82 6.59
C TYR A 150 -9.92 -15.94 5.35
N ALA A 151 -9.33 -16.35 4.23
CA ALA A 151 -9.39 -15.59 2.98
C ALA A 151 -10.83 -15.39 2.45
N ALA A 152 -11.68 -16.41 2.58
CA ALA A 152 -13.09 -16.29 2.23
C ALA A 152 -13.82 -15.25 3.09
N ALA A 153 -13.51 -15.19 4.38
CA ALA A 153 -14.18 -14.29 5.31
C ALA A 153 -13.88 -12.81 5.02
N ASP A 154 -12.74 -12.48 4.39
CA ASP A 154 -12.37 -11.10 4.05
C ASP A 154 -13.28 -10.50 2.97
N THR A 155 -13.96 -11.31 2.14
CA THR A 155 -14.89 -10.85 1.09
C THR A 155 -16.36 -11.15 1.35
N GLN A 156 -16.68 -12.21 2.12
CA GLN A 156 -18.04 -12.73 2.31
C GLN A 156 -19.06 -11.70 2.80
N HIS A 157 -18.60 -10.69 3.52
CA HIS A 157 -19.47 -9.69 4.14
C HIS A 157 -19.30 -8.29 3.56
N LEU A 158 -18.42 -8.11 2.56
CA LEU A 158 -18.15 -6.78 2.00
C LEU A 158 -19.35 -6.20 1.27
N ASN A 159 -20.14 -7.01 0.57
CA ASN A 159 -21.35 -6.54 -0.12
C ASN A 159 -22.38 -6.03 0.87
N ALA A 160 -22.62 -6.75 1.96
CA ALA A 160 -23.55 -6.32 3.03
C ALA A 160 -23.04 -5.04 3.74
N LEU A 161 -21.73 -4.97 4.01
CA LEU A 161 -21.12 -3.76 4.58
C LEU A 161 -21.24 -2.57 3.61
N CYS A 162 -21.04 -2.80 2.30
CA CYS A 162 -21.22 -1.80 1.26
C CYS A 162 -22.64 -1.21 1.29
N ASP A 163 -23.67 -2.05 1.39
CA ASP A 163 -25.09 -1.61 1.45
C ASP A 163 -25.33 -0.71 2.67
N LEU A 164 -24.90 -1.16 3.85
CA LEU A 164 -25.07 -0.40 5.10
C LEU A 164 -24.31 0.95 5.09
N LEU A 165 -23.10 0.97 4.54
CA LEU A 165 -22.34 2.21 4.41
C LEU A 165 -22.96 3.14 3.35
N THR A 166 -23.51 2.60 2.27
CA THR A 166 -24.21 3.38 1.24
C THR A 166 -25.43 4.07 1.83
N GLU A 167 -26.26 3.36 2.61
CA GLU A 167 -27.39 3.94 3.32
C GLU A 167 -26.97 5.10 4.24
N GLN A 168 -25.90 4.92 5.02
CA GLN A 168 -25.37 5.99 5.87
C GLN A 168 -24.87 7.21 5.08
N LEU A 169 -24.21 6.96 3.94
CA LEU A 169 -23.73 8.04 3.04
C LEU A 169 -24.89 8.81 2.40
N GLU A 170 -25.99 8.15 2.05
CA GLU A 170 -27.21 8.79 1.53
C GLU A 170 -27.84 9.69 2.60
N ILE A 171 -28.01 9.20 3.83
CA ILE A 171 -28.52 9.98 4.97
C ILE A 171 -27.65 11.23 5.22
N LEU A 172 -26.34 11.13 5.06
CA LEU A 172 -25.38 12.22 5.23
C LEU A 172 -25.22 13.10 3.97
N HIS A 173 -25.88 12.79 2.87
CA HIS A 173 -25.72 13.43 1.56
C HIS A 173 -24.26 13.41 1.04
N ARG A 174 -23.55 12.27 1.24
CA ARG A 174 -22.12 12.10 0.87
C ARG A 174 -21.88 11.02 -0.19
N SER A 175 -22.91 10.52 -0.87
CA SER A 175 -22.77 9.50 -1.92
C SER A 175 -21.91 9.96 -3.08
N ALA A 176 -22.00 11.25 -3.46
CA ALA A 176 -21.11 11.82 -4.48
C ALA A 176 -19.63 11.87 -4.04
N TRP A 177 -19.38 12.07 -2.74
CA TRP A 177 -18.02 12.15 -2.18
C TRP A 177 -17.28 10.81 -2.29
N VAL A 178 -17.96 9.71 -1.89
CA VAL A 178 -17.37 8.37 -2.03
C VAL A 178 -17.14 8.01 -3.49
N SER A 179 -18.07 8.38 -4.38
CA SER A 179 -17.91 8.15 -5.83
C SER A 179 -16.69 8.86 -6.40
N GLU A 180 -16.43 10.12 -6.02
CA GLU A 180 -15.23 10.86 -6.44
C GLU A 180 -13.94 10.23 -5.93
N GLU A 181 -13.89 9.81 -4.67
CA GLU A 181 -12.71 9.17 -4.09
C GLU A 181 -12.44 7.79 -4.73
N CYS A 182 -13.47 6.98 -4.93
CA CYS A 182 -13.34 5.69 -5.60
C CYS A 182 -12.95 5.84 -7.08
N LEU A 183 -13.47 6.86 -7.77
CA LEU A 183 -13.05 7.20 -9.14
C LEU A 183 -11.57 7.65 -9.18
N ALA A 184 -11.12 8.41 -8.19
CA ALA A 184 -9.72 8.78 -8.07
C ALA A 184 -8.83 7.56 -7.79
N LEU A 185 -9.30 6.64 -6.93
CA LEU A 185 -8.64 5.39 -6.63
C LEU A 185 -8.50 4.51 -7.89
N SER A 186 -9.54 4.38 -8.72
CA SER A 186 -9.50 3.61 -9.96
C SER A 186 -8.52 4.18 -11.01
N LYS A 187 -8.20 5.46 -10.91
CA LYS A 187 -7.23 6.14 -11.80
C LYS A 187 -5.78 5.99 -11.36
N LEU A 188 -5.51 5.48 -10.16
CA LEU A 188 -4.14 5.18 -9.75
C LEU A 188 -3.52 4.18 -10.71
N ARG A 189 -2.26 4.41 -11.06
CA ARG A 189 -1.48 3.50 -11.91
C ARG A 189 -0.25 3.05 -11.15
N TRP A 190 -0.02 1.74 -11.20
CA TRP A 190 1.23 1.21 -10.69
C TRP A 190 2.38 1.57 -11.64
N GLU A 191 3.44 2.08 -11.06
CA GLU A 191 4.69 2.33 -11.77
C GLU A 191 5.80 1.50 -11.14
N PRO A 192 6.68 0.90 -11.96
CA PRO A 192 7.85 0.20 -11.44
C PRO A 192 8.69 1.15 -10.56
N GLU A 193 9.12 0.68 -9.40
CA GLU A 193 10.06 1.46 -8.60
C GLU A 193 11.31 1.78 -9.41
N THR A 194 11.61 3.05 -9.58
CA THR A 194 12.89 3.48 -10.14
C THR A 194 14.02 3.01 -9.23
N LYS A 195 15.09 2.46 -9.82
CA LYS A 195 16.28 2.05 -9.08
C LYS A 195 16.85 3.27 -8.36
N SER A 196 16.54 3.39 -7.09
CA SER A 196 17.11 4.41 -6.21
C SER A 196 18.26 3.80 -5.40
N ASP A 197 19.20 4.66 -4.97
CA ASP A 197 20.28 4.21 -4.08
C ASP A 197 19.67 3.54 -2.83
N PRO A 198 20.03 2.29 -2.51
CA PRO A 198 19.44 1.54 -1.41
C PRO A 198 19.59 2.22 -0.05
N VAL A 199 20.61 3.05 0.15
CA VAL A 199 20.82 3.77 1.41
C VAL A 199 19.69 4.75 1.73
N LEU A 200 18.95 5.23 0.72
CA LEU A 200 17.81 6.14 0.89
C LEU A 200 16.61 5.47 1.61
N LYS A 201 16.50 4.14 1.49
CA LYS A 201 15.44 3.35 2.13
C LYS A 201 15.76 2.96 3.57
N ILE A 202 17.02 3.10 4.01
CA ILE A 202 17.48 2.69 5.34
C ILE A 202 17.44 3.87 6.31
N LYS A 203 16.52 3.83 7.26
CA LYS A 203 16.40 4.88 8.30
C LYS A 203 17.66 4.94 9.15
N GLY A 204 18.29 6.11 9.23
CA GLY A 204 19.54 6.32 9.98
C GLY A 204 20.81 6.33 9.13
N SER A 205 20.74 5.92 7.87
CA SER A 205 21.87 5.94 6.92
C SER A 205 22.47 7.34 6.69
N LYS A 206 21.64 8.38 6.80
CA LYS A 206 22.05 9.79 6.61
C LYS A 206 23.20 10.23 7.52
N HIS A 207 23.38 9.57 8.65
CA HIS A 207 24.41 9.90 9.65
C HIS A 207 25.70 9.06 9.51
N LEU A 208 25.80 8.26 8.47
CA LEU A 208 26.99 7.44 8.19
C LEU A 208 28.05 8.25 7.43
N SER A 209 29.32 7.92 7.67
CA SER A 209 30.45 8.39 6.84
C SER A 209 30.39 7.83 5.42
N ASN A 210 31.13 8.40 4.48
CA ASN A 210 31.16 7.92 3.10
C ASN A 210 31.60 6.45 3.00
N ARG A 211 32.59 6.03 3.79
CA ARG A 211 33.01 4.62 3.90
C ARG A 211 31.87 3.73 4.37
N GLU A 212 31.18 4.11 5.44
CA GLU A 212 30.06 3.34 5.99
C GLU A 212 28.88 3.29 5.02
N LEU A 213 28.61 4.37 4.27
CA LEU A 213 27.59 4.40 3.22
C LEU A 213 27.91 3.43 2.09
N GLU A 214 29.18 3.40 1.64
CA GLU A 214 29.59 2.47 0.60
C GLU A 214 29.49 1.01 1.07
N ARG A 215 29.91 0.75 2.31
CA ARG A 215 29.71 -0.57 2.94
C ARG A 215 28.22 -0.92 3.02
N LEU A 216 27.36 0.03 3.41
CA LEU A 216 25.91 -0.20 3.49
C LEU A 216 25.33 -0.56 2.11
N ARG A 217 25.76 0.11 1.01
CA ARG A 217 25.36 -0.28 -0.36
C ARG A 217 25.72 -1.72 -0.66
N GLY A 218 26.97 -2.09 -0.42
CA GLY A 218 27.43 -3.47 -0.64
C GLY A 218 26.69 -4.51 0.23
N ILE A 219 26.34 -4.15 1.46
CA ILE A 219 25.55 -5.03 2.34
C ILE A 219 24.10 -5.15 1.85
N CYS A 220 23.50 -4.06 1.34
CA CYS A 220 22.16 -4.10 0.72
C CYS A 220 22.15 -4.99 -0.52
N GLU A 221 23.15 -4.88 -1.40
CA GLU A 221 23.29 -5.76 -2.57
C GLU A 221 23.49 -7.23 -2.17
N TRP A 222 24.33 -7.50 -1.16
CA TRP A 222 24.52 -8.84 -0.61
C TRP A 222 23.18 -9.39 -0.07
N ARG A 223 22.44 -8.59 0.71
CA ARG A 223 21.12 -8.98 1.23
C ARG A 223 20.14 -9.28 0.12
N ASP A 224 20.08 -8.44 -0.91
CA ASP A 224 19.18 -8.59 -2.05
C ASP A 224 19.46 -9.89 -2.81
N THR A 225 20.74 -10.15 -3.14
CA THR A 225 21.17 -11.39 -3.80
C THR A 225 20.71 -12.62 -3.02
N ILE A 226 20.96 -12.65 -1.71
CA ILE A 226 20.58 -13.79 -0.88
C ILE A 226 19.06 -13.90 -0.77
N ALA A 227 18.36 -12.79 -0.56
CA ALA A 227 16.91 -12.77 -0.47
C ALA A 227 16.28 -13.39 -1.71
N LYS A 228 16.80 -13.05 -2.90
CA LYS A 228 16.39 -13.61 -4.19
C LYS A 228 16.72 -15.11 -4.30
N ASP A 229 17.97 -15.49 -3.96
CA ASP A 229 18.44 -16.88 -4.11
C ASP A 229 17.67 -17.88 -3.24
N ILE A 230 17.24 -17.46 -2.04
CA ILE A 230 16.51 -18.33 -1.11
C ILE A 230 15.01 -18.03 -1.04
N ASP A 231 14.53 -17.18 -1.92
CA ASP A 231 13.14 -16.70 -1.99
C ASP A 231 12.62 -16.27 -0.61
N ARG A 232 13.24 -15.24 -0.04
CA ARG A 232 12.85 -14.69 1.25
C ARG A 232 12.79 -13.17 1.22
N ALA A 233 11.86 -12.61 2.00
CA ALA A 233 11.79 -11.17 2.22
C ALA A 233 13.11 -10.63 2.80
N HIS A 234 13.55 -9.45 2.35
CA HIS A 234 14.83 -8.85 2.72
C HIS A 234 15.06 -8.80 4.24
N PHE A 235 14.04 -8.38 5.00
CA PHE A 235 14.16 -8.26 6.46
C PHE A 235 14.30 -9.62 7.18
N ARG A 236 13.92 -10.71 6.51
CA ARG A 236 14.10 -12.09 7.01
C ARG A 236 15.51 -12.63 6.76
N VAL A 237 16.26 -11.99 5.87
CA VAL A 237 17.70 -12.25 5.70
C VAL A 237 18.48 -11.45 6.74
N ALA A 238 18.30 -10.13 6.76
CA ALA A 238 18.84 -9.23 7.78
C ALA A 238 18.02 -7.93 7.82
N GLY A 239 17.56 -7.53 9.01
CA GLY A 239 16.83 -6.28 9.20
C GLY A 239 17.72 -5.04 9.03
N ASP A 240 17.14 -3.90 8.66
CA ASP A 240 17.88 -2.65 8.43
C ASP A 240 18.79 -2.21 9.60
N PRO A 241 18.40 -2.35 10.89
CA PRO A 241 19.30 -2.05 12.00
C PRO A 241 20.60 -2.89 11.97
N ILE A 242 20.49 -4.18 11.60
CA ILE A 242 21.65 -5.08 11.50
C ILE A 242 22.59 -4.60 10.38
N LEU A 243 22.05 -4.16 9.23
CA LEU A 243 22.83 -3.62 8.13
C LEU A 243 23.64 -2.38 8.54
N LEU A 244 23.00 -1.48 9.30
CA LEU A 244 23.68 -0.29 9.84
C LEU A 244 24.81 -0.66 10.80
N GLU A 245 24.60 -1.63 11.68
CA GLU A 245 25.62 -2.09 12.62
C GLU A 245 26.80 -2.72 11.87
N ILE A 246 26.55 -3.58 10.87
CA ILE A 246 27.61 -4.17 10.03
C ILE A 246 28.39 -3.06 9.29
N ALA A 247 27.70 -2.07 8.73
CA ALA A 247 28.36 -0.96 8.02
C ALA A 247 29.34 -0.17 8.90
N ARG A 248 29.03 -0.02 10.20
CA ARG A 248 29.84 0.68 11.20
C ARG A 248 31.02 -0.12 11.75
N LEU A 249 31.02 -1.44 11.58
CA LEU A 249 32.11 -2.27 12.11
C LEU A 249 33.45 -1.90 11.49
N GLN A 250 34.47 -1.84 12.33
CA GLN A 250 35.86 -1.65 11.88
C GLN A 250 36.54 -2.97 11.47
N SER A 251 35.93 -4.11 11.82
CA SER A 251 36.46 -5.44 11.53
C SER A 251 35.53 -6.22 10.60
N ASN A 252 36.13 -6.86 9.60
CA ASN A 252 35.43 -7.73 8.65
C ASN A 252 35.40 -9.20 9.09
N GLN A 253 35.66 -9.51 10.38
CA GLN A 253 35.65 -10.88 10.87
C GLN A 253 34.22 -11.38 11.14
N LEU A 254 33.95 -12.62 10.75
CA LEU A 254 32.66 -13.29 11.02
C LEU A 254 32.29 -13.28 12.50
N SER A 255 33.27 -13.43 13.39
CA SER A 255 33.08 -13.39 14.84
C SER A 255 32.57 -12.04 15.32
N SER A 256 33.00 -10.95 14.73
CA SER A 256 32.53 -9.57 15.03
C SER A 256 31.11 -9.38 14.54
N ILE A 257 30.80 -9.80 13.31
CA ILE A 257 29.48 -9.72 12.73
C ILE A 257 28.49 -10.61 13.51
N GLY A 258 28.92 -11.79 13.90
CA GLY A 258 28.08 -12.74 14.66
C GLY A 258 27.67 -12.29 16.06
N ARG A 259 28.33 -11.25 16.62
CA ARG A 259 27.95 -10.63 17.90
C ARG A 259 26.78 -9.62 17.78
N ILE A 260 26.44 -9.22 16.55
CA ILE A 260 25.35 -8.28 16.31
C ILE A 260 24.03 -8.95 16.69
N LYS A 261 23.29 -8.31 17.60
CA LYS A 261 21.99 -8.84 18.06
C LYS A 261 21.00 -8.95 16.90
N GLY A 262 20.43 -10.14 16.75
CA GLY A 262 19.39 -10.41 15.77
C GLY A 262 19.88 -10.88 14.40
N ILE A 263 21.20 -10.97 14.18
CA ILE A 263 21.71 -11.61 12.97
C ILE A 263 21.52 -13.13 13.03
N SER A 264 21.13 -13.72 11.91
CA SER A 264 20.91 -15.17 11.83
C SER A 264 22.22 -15.93 11.66
N ASN A 265 22.57 -16.76 12.63
CA ASN A 265 23.74 -17.67 12.53
C ASN A 265 23.67 -18.55 11.28
N LYS A 266 22.47 -19.04 10.89
CA LYS A 266 22.27 -19.84 9.69
C LYS A 266 22.63 -19.07 8.42
N ILE A 267 22.27 -17.80 8.35
CA ILE A 267 22.61 -16.92 7.22
C ILE A 267 24.13 -16.65 7.21
N LEU A 268 24.73 -16.34 8.36
CA LEU A 268 26.17 -16.10 8.44
C LEU A 268 27.00 -17.33 8.09
N MET A 269 26.62 -18.51 8.57
CA MET A 269 27.35 -19.75 8.24
C MET A 269 27.31 -20.03 6.74
N LYS A 270 26.18 -19.79 6.08
CA LYS A 270 26.00 -20.08 4.65
C LYS A 270 26.58 -18.99 3.75
N PHE A 271 26.38 -17.71 4.09
CA PHE A 271 26.66 -16.58 3.23
C PHE A 271 27.64 -15.54 3.81
N GLY A 272 28.14 -15.74 5.03
CA GLY A 272 29.00 -14.76 5.69
C GLY A 272 30.35 -14.54 4.98
N LYS A 273 30.91 -15.58 4.33
CA LYS A 273 32.16 -15.44 3.55
C LYS A 273 31.99 -14.47 2.37
N THR A 274 30.83 -14.48 1.70
CA THR A 274 30.54 -13.57 0.59
C THR A 274 30.36 -12.12 1.07
N LEU A 275 29.77 -11.95 2.28
CA LEU A 275 29.69 -10.65 2.92
C LEU A 275 31.06 -10.08 3.24
N ILE A 276 31.94 -10.86 3.87
CA ILE A 276 33.32 -10.43 4.19
C ILE A 276 34.06 -10.02 2.93
N LYS A 277 34.06 -10.88 1.92
CA LYS A 277 34.71 -10.58 0.63
C LYS A 277 34.21 -9.25 0.04
N ARG A 278 32.90 -8.98 0.12
CA ARG A 278 32.30 -7.73 -0.37
C ARG A 278 32.77 -6.53 0.45
N LEU A 279 32.81 -6.63 1.78
CA LEU A 279 33.31 -5.58 2.66
C LEU A 279 34.78 -5.29 2.46
N GLU A 280 35.65 -6.30 2.29
CA GLU A 280 37.08 -6.16 1.98
C GLU A 280 37.28 -5.46 0.63
N GLN A 281 36.50 -5.81 -0.39
CA GLN A 281 36.56 -5.13 -1.69
C GLN A 281 36.27 -3.63 -1.55
N ILE A 282 35.27 -3.26 -0.75
CA ILE A 282 34.89 -1.86 -0.53
C ILE A 282 35.97 -1.13 0.29
N ASP A 283 36.48 -1.75 1.33
CA ASP A 283 37.51 -1.15 2.20
C ASP A 283 38.82 -0.93 1.48
N ASN A 284 39.10 -1.71 0.42
CA ASN A 284 40.28 -1.54 -0.46
C ASN A 284 40.08 -0.48 -1.56
N LEU A 285 38.88 0.10 -1.72
CA LEU A 285 38.66 1.21 -2.64
C LEU A 285 39.36 2.48 -2.13
N PRO A 286 39.93 3.29 -3.02
CA PRO A 286 40.40 4.64 -2.68
C PRO A 286 39.25 5.47 -2.08
N ALA A 287 39.57 6.30 -1.09
CA ALA A 287 38.55 7.10 -0.37
C ALA A 287 37.73 8.02 -1.30
N GLU A 288 38.33 8.44 -2.40
CA GLU A 288 37.72 9.28 -3.44
C GLU A 288 36.57 8.56 -4.20
N GLN A 289 36.55 7.22 -4.16
CA GLN A 289 35.55 6.39 -4.81
C GLN A 289 34.33 6.10 -3.86
N TRP A 290 34.47 6.40 -2.57
CA TRP A 290 33.34 6.23 -1.65
C TRP A 290 32.30 7.31 -1.88
N MET A 291 31.15 6.90 -2.37
CA MET A 291 30.04 7.82 -2.62
C MET A 291 29.38 8.26 -1.31
N GLY A 292 29.24 9.57 -1.14
CA GLY A 292 28.51 10.17 -0.05
C GLY A 292 27.00 9.84 -0.05
N TYR A 293 26.29 10.40 0.93
CA TYR A 293 24.84 10.28 0.97
C TYR A 293 24.22 10.94 -0.26
N PRO A 294 23.31 10.25 -0.99
CA PRO A 294 22.76 10.80 -2.22
C PRO A 294 22.04 12.12 -1.95
N THR A 295 22.53 13.17 -2.54
CA THR A 295 21.79 14.43 -2.61
C THR A 295 20.66 14.23 -3.62
N LYS A 296 19.41 14.39 -3.18
CA LYS A 296 18.28 14.35 -4.11
C LYS A 296 18.52 15.35 -5.23
N LYS A 297 18.86 14.86 -6.42
CA LYS A 297 18.86 15.63 -7.67
C LYS A 297 17.40 15.76 -8.15
N GLY A 298 16.55 16.27 -7.32
CA GLY A 298 15.19 16.63 -7.69
C GLY A 298 15.03 18.15 -7.50
N PRO A 299 14.00 18.78 -8.08
CA PRO A 299 13.72 20.14 -7.71
C PRO A 299 13.71 20.22 -6.19
N ARG A 300 14.54 21.11 -5.61
CA ARG A 300 14.54 21.36 -4.18
C ARG A 300 13.07 21.51 -3.79
N ARG A 301 12.59 20.71 -2.82
CA ARG A 301 11.27 21.00 -2.25
C ARG A 301 11.23 22.49 -1.99
N HIS A 302 10.28 23.16 -2.64
CA HIS A 302 10.07 24.59 -2.40
C HIS A 302 10.04 24.79 -0.88
N ARG A 303 11.02 25.53 -0.35
CA ARG A 303 11.00 25.89 1.05
C ARG A 303 9.96 27.00 1.16
N LEU A 304 8.92 26.75 1.90
CA LEU A 304 7.86 27.72 2.07
C LEU A 304 8.46 29.03 2.60
N SER A 305 8.04 30.13 2.05
CA SER A 305 8.30 31.47 2.60
C SER A 305 7.51 31.66 3.89
N ASN A 306 7.88 32.65 4.68
CA ASN A 306 7.15 32.97 5.91
C ASN A 306 5.66 33.26 5.66
N LYS A 307 5.31 33.81 4.49
CA LYS A 307 3.92 34.02 4.08
C LYS A 307 3.22 32.69 3.82
N GLU A 308 3.82 31.81 3.04
CA GLU A 308 3.26 30.49 2.71
C GLU A 308 3.14 29.59 3.95
N GLU A 309 4.09 29.68 4.90
CA GLU A 309 3.99 28.97 6.19
C GLU A 309 2.78 29.44 7.01
N ARG A 310 2.52 30.75 7.05
CA ARG A 310 1.33 31.30 7.74
C ARG A 310 0.03 30.81 7.07
N ILE A 311 -0.04 30.86 5.73
CA ILE A 311 -1.17 30.35 4.99
C ILE A 311 -1.37 28.83 5.27
N LEU A 312 -0.31 28.03 5.23
CA LEU A 312 -0.39 26.61 5.56
C LEU A 312 -0.97 26.36 6.96
N GLU A 313 -0.56 27.12 7.95
CA GLU A 313 -1.10 26.96 9.33
C GLU A 313 -2.60 27.36 9.37
N GLN A 314 -3.01 28.40 8.67
CA GLN A 314 -4.43 28.77 8.52
C GLN A 314 -5.24 27.66 7.83
N LEU A 315 -4.73 27.10 6.73
CA LEU A 315 -5.36 26.00 6.02
C LEU A 315 -5.51 24.75 6.89
N LYS A 316 -4.51 24.44 7.72
CA LYS A 316 -4.63 23.34 8.70
C LYS A 316 -5.73 23.58 9.72
N VAL A 317 -5.88 24.83 10.21
CA VAL A 317 -6.96 25.17 11.15
C VAL A 317 -8.31 25.01 10.48
N ILE A 318 -8.49 25.53 9.25
CA ILE A 318 -9.71 25.40 8.44
C ILE A 318 -10.07 23.93 8.26
N ARG A 319 -9.12 23.13 7.71
CA ARG A 319 -9.30 21.69 7.52
C ARG A 319 -9.70 20.98 8.83
N ASN A 320 -9.03 21.29 9.93
CA ASN A 320 -9.31 20.63 11.21
C ASN A 320 -10.71 20.95 11.72
N LYS A 321 -11.15 22.22 11.64
CA LYS A 321 -12.51 22.63 12.01
C LYS A 321 -13.57 21.93 11.16
N ALA A 322 -13.36 21.84 9.85
CA ALA A 322 -14.28 21.14 8.97
C ALA A 322 -14.29 19.63 9.22
N ALA A 323 -13.13 19.01 9.44
CA ALA A 323 -13.01 17.60 9.79
C ALA A 323 -13.76 17.28 11.09
N ASP A 324 -13.61 18.12 12.13
CA ASP A 324 -14.30 17.96 13.41
C ASP A 324 -15.83 18.16 13.24
N ARG A 325 -16.28 19.16 12.46
CA ARG A 325 -17.69 19.41 12.14
C ARG A 325 -18.34 18.25 11.39
N LEU A 326 -17.64 17.72 10.40
CA LEU A 326 -18.11 16.64 9.52
C LEU A 326 -17.86 15.25 10.12
N LYS A 327 -17.14 15.17 11.24
CA LYS A 327 -16.68 13.92 11.87
C LYS A 327 -15.86 13.03 10.93
N ILE A 328 -15.08 13.63 10.02
CA ILE A 328 -14.21 12.93 9.07
C ILE A 328 -12.76 13.00 9.59
N PRO A 329 -11.95 11.93 9.46
CA PRO A 329 -10.53 12.00 9.79
C PRO A 329 -9.83 13.12 9.01
N ARG A 330 -8.96 13.88 9.69
CA ARG A 330 -8.26 15.03 9.09
C ARG A 330 -7.48 14.68 7.83
N GLY A 331 -6.85 13.48 7.82
CA GLY A 331 -6.10 13.00 6.66
C GLY A 331 -6.98 12.66 5.45
N SER A 332 -8.21 12.18 5.70
CA SER A 332 -9.20 11.92 4.66
C SER A 332 -9.83 13.20 4.12
N MET A 333 -9.93 14.25 4.96
CA MET A 333 -10.39 15.56 4.49
C MET A 333 -9.40 16.19 3.51
N MET A 334 -8.16 16.40 3.89
CA MET A 334 -7.06 16.85 3.04
C MET A 334 -5.71 16.50 3.69
N SER A 335 -4.79 15.93 2.91
CA SER A 335 -3.45 15.62 3.42
C SER A 335 -2.63 16.91 3.67
N ASN A 336 -1.65 16.84 4.58
CA ASN A 336 -0.75 17.97 4.82
C ASN A 336 0.08 18.32 3.59
N SER A 337 0.40 17.36 2.72
CA SER A 337 1.12 17.62 1.46
C SER A 337 0.26 18.42 0.48
N LEU A 338 -1.04 18.10 0.40
CA LEU A 338 -1.99 18.84 -0.43
C LEU A 338 -2.16 20.27 0.07
N LEU A 339 -2.36 20.46 1.39
CA LEU A 339 -2.44 21.80 1.99
C LEU A 339 -1.15 22.62 1.76
N SER A 340 0.02 21.97 1.85
CA SER A 340 1.30 22.63 1.56
C SER A 340 1.40 23.07 0.10
N HIS A 341 0.87 22.30 -0.84
CA HIS A 341 0.82 22.68 -2.25
C HIS A 341 -0.16 23.84 -2.47
N ILE A 342 -1.36 23.76 -1.89
CA ILE A 342 -2.36 24.84 -1.97
C ILE A 342 -1.78 26.16 -1.44
N ALA A 343 -0.99 26.14 -0.35
CA ALA A 343 -0.38 27.34 0.21
C ALA A 343 0.64 28.04 -0.72
N THR A 344 1.13 27.37 -1.76
CA THR A 344 2.13 27.91 -2.71
C THR A 344 1.54 28.45 -4.01
N ILE A 345 0.23 28.34 -4.20
CA ILE A 345 -0.43 28.76 -5.42
C ILE A 345 -1.26 30.03 -5.22
N GLN A 346 -1.55 30.71 -6.33
CA GLN A 346 -2.51 31.82 -6.38
C GLN A 346 -3.73 31.36 -7.15
N VAL A 347 -4.89 31.55 -6.57
CA VAL A 347 -6.18 31.25 -7.20
C VAL A 347 -7.15 32.41 -6.97
N ASP A 348 -7.95 32.70 -7.95
CA ASP A 348 -8.93 33.80 -7.88
C ASP A 348 -10.31 33.29 -7.44
N HIS A 349 -10.63 32.05 -7.79
CA HIS A 349 -11.90 31.40 -7.48
C HIS A 349 -11.69 30.03 -6.84
N SER A 350 -12.60 29.63 -5.95
CA SER A 350 -12.53 28.30 -5.31
C SER A 350 -12.56 27.14 -6.32
N ALA A 351 -13.21 27.33 -7.47
CA ALA A 351 -13.23 26.35 -8.56
C ALA A 351 -11.83 26.09 -9.17
N ASP A 352 -10.92 27.07 -9.11
CA ASP A 352 -9.56 26.92 -9.65
C ASP A 352 -8.75 25.90 -8.85
N LEU A 353 -9.13 25.66 -7.58
CA LEU A 353 -8.53 24.62 -6.73
C LEU A 353 -8.69 23.22 -7.32
N LEU A 354 -9.71 22.98 -8.18
CA LEU A 354 -9.91 21.69 -8.86
C LEU A 354 -8.81 21.34 -9.87
N GLN A 355 -8.01 22.32 -10.28
CA GLN A 355 -6.83 22.09 -11.14
C GLN A 355 -5.67 21.42 -10.37
N ILE A 356 -5.75 21.40 -9.04
CA ILE A 356 -4.72 20.81 -8.19
C ILE A 356 -5.02 19.34 -8.05
N ASP A 357 -4.03 18.50 -8.44
CA ASP A 357 -4.16 17.07 -8.25
C ASP A 357 -4.38 16.73 -6.76
N GLY A 358 -5.39 15.89 -6.50
CA GLY A 358 -5.81 15.54 -5.15
C GLY A 358 -6.94 16.40 -4.57
N VAL A 359 -7.31 17.53 -5.18
CA VAL A 359 -8.52 18.26 -4.81
C VAL A 359 -9.74 17.62 -5.49
N ARG A 360 -10.87 17.57 -4.79
CA ARG A 360 -12.14 16.99 -5.23
C ARG A 360 -13.24 18.06 -5.19
N ASN A 361 -14.35 17.84 -5.92
CA ASN A 361 -15.52 18.74 -5.84
C ASN A 361 -16.06 18.83 -4.42
N TRP A 362 -16.14 17.74 -3.71
CA TRP A 362 -16.61 17.75 -2.34
C TRP A 362 -15.69 18.53 -1.37
N HIS A 363 -14.39 18.64 -1.66
CA HIS A 363 -13.49 19.52 -0.92
C HIS A 363 -13.86 20.99 -1.13
N ILE A 364 -14.24 21.36 -2.36
CA ILE A 364 -14.67 22.72 -2.68
C ILE A 364 -16.00 23.03 -1.98
N GLU A 365 -16.94 22.08 -2.01
CA GLU A 365 -18.21 22.20 -1.31
C GLU A 365 -18.01 22.41 0.20
N ALA A 366 -17.12 21.65 0.80
CA ALA A 366 -16.89 21.68 2.25
C ALA A 366 -16.03 22.82 2.75
N LEU A 367 -15.05 23.30 1.94
CA LEU A 367 -13.93 24.16 2.37
C LEU A 367 -13.57 25.27 1.38
N GLY A 368 -14.07 25.25 0.14
CA GLY A 368 -13.52 26.05 -0.95
C GLY A 368 -13.47 27.55 -0.65
N ASN A 369 -14.51 28.12 -0.04
CA ASN A 369 -14.55 29.54 0.32
C ASN A 369 -13.57 29.87 1.45
N ASP A 370 -13.51 29.05 2.48
CA ASP A 370 -12.61 29.27 3.61
C ASP A 370 -11.13 29.19 3.16
N ILE A 371 -10.82 28.25 2.23
CA ILE A 371 -9.48 28.14 1.63
C ILE A 371 -9.16 29.38 0.81
N LEU A 372 -10.10 29.86 -0.03
CA LEU A 372 -9.91 31.05 -0.86
C LEU A 372 -9.64 32.29 -0.01
N ASP A 373 -10.40 32.48 1.08
CA ASP A 373 -10.21 33.59 2.01
C ASP A 373 -8.82 33.55 2.66
N ALA A 374 -8.36 32.38 3.06
CA ALA A 374 -7.02 32.22 3.63
C ALA A 374 -5.89 32.49 2.62
N LEU A 375 -6.11 32.27 1.31
CA LEU A 375 -5.13 32.56 0.26
C LEU A 375 -5.06 34.04 -0.10
N LYS A 376 -6.15 34.81 0.08
CA LYS A 376 -6.24 36.25 -0.20
C LYS A 376 -5.77 37.13 0.95
N GLY A 377 -5.80 36.66 2.17
CA GLY A 377 -5.39 37.39 3.39
C GLY A 377 -3.93 37.22 3.68
#